data_5af6cf7fb96dca88a51795dad14656e3
#
_entry.id   5af6cf7fb96dca88a51795dad14656e3
#
_cell.length_a   1.000
_cell.length_b   1.000
_cell.length_c   1.000
_cell.angle_alpha   90.00
_cell.angle_beta   90.00
_cell.angle_gamma   90.00
#
_symmetry.space_group_name_H-M   'P 1'
#
loop_
_entity.id
_entity.type
_entity.pdbx_description
1 polymer ?
#
loop_
_entity_poly.entity_id
_entity_poly.type
_entity_poly.pdbx_seq_one_letter_code
_entity_poly.pdbx_strand_id
1 'polypeptide(L)'
;LKNLSILKPDYFAKGFEYAAGGLHLATKEEAKIVEGYGGQMIFTPGDVVYSSTKLLNLSQPKIEIYKLLDLMKRNKINFNTLRKTLKLFKNLKIHVVGDTIIDTYTKTHLIGGNTKTPTPSVQFKEKTEYIGGAGIVAQHLRSTGTKTSFTTILGNDQLKDSVINRMIKSKIKINSIIDNTRPTTNKNTIITNEYKLLKIDTLDNQPISEKIIRLIKQFIKKEECDAIIFSD
;
A
#
# COMPACT_ATOMS: atom_id res chain seq x y z
N LEU A 1 -30.37 -16.62 9.07
CA LEU A 1 -30.15 -18.03 9.41
C LEU A 1 -30.79 -18.95 8.35
N LYS A 2 -32.09 -18.81 8.01
CA LYS A 2 -32.79 -19.65 7.02
C LYS A 2 -32.06 -19.74 5.66
N ASN A 3 -31.53 -18.63 5.15
CA ASN A 3 -30.83 -18.58 3.89
C ASN A 3 -29.49 -19.35 3.93
N LEU A 4 -28.78 -19.32 5.05
CA LEU A 4 -27.52 -20.08 5.23
C LEU A 4 -27.78 -21.59 5.19
N SER A 5 -28.85 -22.04 5.81
CA SER A 5 -29.26 -23.46 5.79
C SER A 5 -29.68 -23.95 4.41
N ILE A 6 -30.16 -23.06 3.55
CA ILE A 6 -30.55 -23.37 2.16
C ILE A 6 -29.37 -23.33 1.22
N LEU A 7 -28.56 -22.25 1.27
CA LEU A 7 -27.47 -22.02 0.34
C LEU A 7 -26.22 -22.86 0.65
N LYS A 8 -26.02 -23.20 1.93
CA LYS A 8 -24.88 -23.98 2.44
C LYS A 8 -23.55 -23.58 1.81
N PRO A 9 -23.13 -22.29 1.90
CA PRO A 9 -21.85 -21.87 1.31
C PRO A 9 -20.66 -22.53 2.01
N ASP A 10 -19.64 -22.90 1.26
CA ASP A 10 -18.38 -23.42 1.81
C ASP A 10 -17.71 -22.40 2.71
N TYR A 11 -17.81 -21.10 2.35
CA TYR A 11 -17.26 -19.99 3.10
C TYR A 11 -18.31 -18.90 3.32
N PHE A 12 -18.48 -18.49 4.58
CA PHE A 12 -19.33 -17.38 4.95
C PHE A 12 -18.49 -16.26 5.58
N ALA A 13 -18.37 -15.12 4.89
CA ALA A 13 -17.54 -14.00 5.31
C ALA A 13 -18.35 -12.95 6.07
N LYS A 14 -17.79 -12.44 7.18
CA LYS A 14 -18.31 -11.29 7.94
C LYS A 14 -17.19 -10.29 8.24
N GLY A 15 -17.54 -9.04 8.49
CA GLY A 15 -16.59 -8.02 8.94
C GLY A 15 -16.03 -8.35 10.31
N PHE A 16 -14.79 -7.96 10.57
CA PHE A 16 -14.12 -8.23 11.85
C PHE A 16 -14.81 -7.57 13.06
N GLU A 17 -15.55 -6.51 12.85
CA GLU A 17 -16.35 -5.83 13.88
C GLU A 17 -17.35 -6.77 14.59
N TYR A 18 -17.77 -7.83 13.93
CA TYR A 18 -18.64 -8.87 14.50
C TYR A 18 -17.90 -9.90 15.35
N ALA A 19 -16.55 -9.88 15.35
CA ALA A 19 -15.70 -10.70 16.18
C ALA A 19 -15.01 -9.90 17.30
N ALA A 20 -14.90 -8.57 17.15
CA ALA A 20 -14.26 -7.68 18.11
C ALA A 20 -15.08 -7.60 19.41
N GLY A 21 -14.47 -7.96 20.54
CA GLY A 21 -15.16 -7.97 21.85
C GLY A 21 -15.94 -9.25 22.18
N GLY A 22 -15.77 -10.30 21.36
CA GLY A 22 -16.49 -11.58 21.45
C GLY A 22 -17.59 -11.68 20.41
N LEU A 23 -17.87 -12.89 19.94
CA LEU A 23 -18.88 -13.13 18.91
C LEU A 23 -20.27 -12.69 19.40
N HIS A 24 -20.89 -11.79 18.67
CA HIS A 24 -22.27 -11.39 18.87
C HIS A 24 -23.19 -12.62 18.81
N LEU A 25 -24.30 -12.64 19.60
CA LEU A 25 -25.21 -13.80 19.68
C LEU A 25 -25.64 -14.29 18.29
N ALA A 26 -26.09 -13.39 17.42
CA ALA A 26 -26.49 -13.71 16.05
C ALA A 26 -25.34 -14.33 15.24
N THR A 27 -24.10 -13.87 15.43
CA THR A 27 -22.92 -14.41 14.73
C THR A 27 -22.57 -15.82 15.23
N LYS A 28 -22.80 -16.10 16.53
CA LYS A 28 -22.63 -17.45 17.08
C LYS A 28 -23.64 -18.45 16.49
N GLU A 29 -24.88 -18.02 16.30
CA GLU A 29 -25.92 -18.86 15.66
C GLU A 29 -25.61 -19.13 14.19
N GLU A 30 -25.13 -18.11 13.45
CA GLU A 30 -24.69 -18.26 12.06
C GLU A 30 -23.49 -19.21 11.96
N ALA A 31 -22.53 -19.08 12.87
CA ALA A 31 -21.37 -19.97 12.92
C ALA A 31 -21.78 -21.42 13.12
N LYS A 32 -22.67 -21.71 14.08
CA LYS A 32 -23.18 -23.06 14.32
C LYS A 32 -23.87 -23.66 13.10
N ILE A 33 -24.60 -22.85 12.34
CA ILE A 33 -25.28 -23.33 11.13
C ILE A 33 -24.24 -23.63 10.03
N VAL A 34 -23.27 -22.74 9.82
CA VAL A 34 -22.23 -22.90 8.80
C VAL A 34 -21.34 -24.10 9.10
N GLU A 35 -20.88 -24.25 10.34
CA GLU A 35 -20.08 -25.39 10.81
C GLU A 35 -20.88 -26.70 10.77
N GLY A 36 -22.19 -26.65 11.06
CA GLY A 36 -23.06 -27.82 11.09
C GLY A 36 -23.19 -28.57 9.76
N TYR A 37 -22.93 -27.93 8.63
CA TYR A 37 -22.87 -28.57 7.30
C TYR A 37 -21.46 -28.63 6.71
N GLY A 38 -20.40 -28.30 7.52
CA GLY A 38 -19.00 -28.38 7.12
C GLY A 38 -18.46 -27.13 6.43
N GLY A 39 -19.21 -26.02 6.39
CA GLY A 39 -18.72 -24.74 5.91
C GLY A 39 -17.80 -24.05 6.92
N GLN A 40 -17.13 -23.00 6.50
CA GLN A 40 -16.21 -22.21 7.31
C GLN A 40 -16.63 -20.74 7.38
N MET A 41 -16.66 -20.18 8.60
CA MET A 41 -16.85 -18.75 8.79
C MET A 41 -15.51 -18.02 8.69
N ILE A 42 -15.45 -16.96 7.88
CA ILE A 42 -14.27 -16.12 7.67
C ILE A 42 -14.60 -14.70 8.13
N PHE A 43 -13.70 -14.10 8.93
CA PHE A 43 -13.78 -12.68 9.25
C PHE A 43 -12.84 -11.90 8.35
N THR A 44 -13.43 -11.03 7.51
CA THR A 44 -12.62 -10.11 6.69
C THR A 44 -12.17 -8.96 7.57
N PRO A 45 -10.90 -8.49 7.46
CA PRO A 45 -10.51 -7.27 8.11
C PRO A 45 -11.36 -6.14 7.54
N GLY A 46 -12.23 -5.57 8.39
CA GLY A 46 -12.85 -4.28 8.12
C GLY A 46 -11.77 -3.19 8.09
N ASP A 47 -12.16 -1.93 7.92
CA ASP A 47 -11.25 -0.77 8.05
C ASP A 47 -10.70 -0.66 9.48
N VAL A 48 -9.93 -1.65 9.91
CA VAL A 48 -9.25 -1.63 11.20
C VAL A 48 -8.04 -0.72 11.05
N VAL A 49 -8.15 0.46 11.63
CA VAL A 49 -6.97 1.32 11.87
C VAL A 49 -6.10 0.60 12.89
N TYR A 50 -5.09 -0.11 12.42
CA TYR A 50 -4.09 -0.69 13.30
C TYR A 50 -3.24 0.45 13.89
N SER A 51 -3.34 0.66 15.20
CA SER A 51 -2.33 1.46 15.89
C SER A 51 -1.01 0.72 15.87
N SER A 52 0.09 1.47 15.71
CA SER A 52 1.45 0.90 15.81
C SER A 52 1.64 0.15 17.13
N THR A 53 1.02 0.62 18.22
CA THR A 53 1.05 -0.02 19.54
C THR A 53 0.26 -1.32 19.58
N LYS A 54 -0.87 -1.41 18.88
CA LYS A 54 -1.60 -2.69 18.71
C LYS A 54 -0.87 -3.66 17.79
N LEU A 55 -0.17 -3.17 16.76
CA LEU A 55 0.71 -3.98 15.90
C LEU A 55 1.90 -4.56 16.66
N LEU A 56 2.45 -3.84 17.64
CA LEU A 56 3.54 -4.33 18.50
C LEU A 56 3.04 -5.36 19.52
N ASN A 57 1.77 -5.27 19.92
CA ASN A 57 1.13 -6.20 20.88
C ASN A 57 0.35 -7.33 20.21
N LEU A 58 0.07 -7.24 18.91
CA LEU A 58 -0.35 -8.40 18.15
C LEU A 58 0.88 -9.32 18.01
N SER A 59 0.80 -10.51 18.60
CA SER A 59 1.61 -11.62 18.11
C SER A 59 1.61 -11.52 16.59
N GLN A 60 2.80 -11.49 15.96
CA GLN A 60 2.96 -11.44 14.50
C GLN A 60 1.84 -12.24 13.86
N PRO A 61 1.10 -11.67 12.88
CA PRO A 61 0.11 -12.46 12.19
C PRO A 61 0.82 -13.75 11.84
N LYS A 62 0.33 -14.87 12.34
CA LYS A 62 0.78 -16.17 11.88
C LYS A 62 0.40 -16.19 10.42
N ILE A 63 1.27 -15.57 9.59
CA ILE A 63 1.30 -15.85 8.16
C ILE A 63 1.23 -17.35 8.19
N GLU A 64 0.20 -17.93 7.60
CA GLU A 64 0.01 -19.36 7.65
C GLU A 64 1.23 -19.99 6.96
N ILE A 65 2.32 -20.05 7.73
CA ILE A 65 3.60 -20.62 7.32
C ILE A 65 3.36 -21.98 6.66
N TYR A 66 2.34 -22.68 7.12
CA TYR A 66 1.92 -23.95 6.55
C TYR A 66 1.46 -23.81 5.09
N LYS A 67 0.67 -22.79 4.74
CA LYS A 67 0.26 -22.54 3.33
C LYS A 67 1.47 -22.19 2.47
N LEU A 68 2.38 -21.37 2.99
CA LEU A 68 3.62 -21.04 2.29
C LEU A 68 4.49 -22.28 2.07
N LEU A 69 4.69 -23.11 3.10
CA LEU A 69 5.49 -24.33 3.00
C LEU A 69 4.84 -25.35 2.06
N ASP A 70 3.52 -25.48 2.07
CA ASP A 70 2.78 -26.36 1.13
C ASP A 70 2.91 -25.85 -0.31
N LEU A 71 2.75 -24.54 -0.54
CA LEU A 71 2.97 -23.91 -1.85
C LEU A 71 4.40 -24.16 -2.34
N MET A 72 5.38 -23.96 -1.48
CA MET A 72 6.80 -24.21 -1.81
C MET A 72 7.04 -25.67 -2.14
N LYS A 73 6.47 -26.59 -1.38
CA LYS A 73 6.57 -28.03 -1.60
C LYS A 73 5.96 -28.45 -2.96
N ARG A 74 4.73 -27.99 -3.23
CA ARG A 74 4.04 -28.26 -4.52
C ARG A 74 4.84 -27.77 -5.73
N ASN A 75 5.46 -26.60 -5.61
CA ASN A 75 6.26 -26.02 -6.69
C ASN A 75 7.74 -26.44 -6.65
N LYS A 76 8.13 -27.36 -5.78
CA LYS A 76 9.53 -27.81 -5.59
C LYS A 76 10.50 -26.66 -5.29
N ILE A 77 10.02 -25.62 -4.60
CA ILE A 77 10.79 -24.44 -4.21
C ILE A 77 11.26 -24.62 -2.77
N ASN A 78 12.49 -24.28 -2.48
CA ASN A 78 13.02 -24.21 -1.12
C ASN A 78 13.72 -22.87 -0.87
N PHE A 79 13.99 -22.54 0.38
CA PHE A 79 14.63 -21.27 0.75
C PHE A 79 16.02 -21.08 0.11
N ASN A 80 16.76 -22.16 -0.12
CA ASN A 80 18.05 -22.07 -0.81
C ASN A 80 17.89 -21.69 -2.29
N THR A 81 16.88 -22.26 -2.95
CA THR A 81 16.52 -21.88 -4.31
C THR A 81 16.14 -20.39 -4.39
N LEU A 82 15.27 -19.92 -3.48
CA LEU A 82 14.90 -18.50 -3.40
C LEU A 82 16.11 -17.60 -3.17
N ARG A 83 17.01 -17.95 -2.23
CA ARG A 83 18.25 -17.18 -2.00
C ARG A 83 19.16 -17.13 -3.23
N LYS A 84 19.29 -18.26 -3.95
CA LYS A 84 20.06 -18.30 -5.21
C LYS A 84 19.44 -17.38 -6.25
N THR A 85 18.13 -17.44 -6.44
CA THR A 85 17.40 -16.57 -7.37
C THR A 85 17.58 -15.09 -7.02
N LEU A 86 17.43 -14.72 -5.74
CA LEU A 86 17.66 -13.33 -5.31
C LEU A 86 19.09 -12.85 -5.58
N LYS A 87 20.08 -13.73 -5.47
CA LYS A 87 21.47 -13.36 -5.83
C LYS A 87 21.63 -13.00 -7.32
N LEU A 88 20.84 -13.63 -8.21
CA LEU A 88 20.86 -13.32 -9.64
C LEU A 88 20.29 -11.93 -9.94
N PHE A 89 19.40 -11.42 -9.10
CA PHE A 89 18.79 -10.09 -9.25
C PHE A 89 19.83 -8.95 -9.27
N LYS A 90 20.98 -9.13 -8.64
CA LYS A 90 22.07 -8.15 -8.67
C LYS A 90 22.59 -7.83 -10.08
N ASN A 91 22.42 -8.74 -11.01
CA ASN A 91 22.87 -8.59 -12.38
C ASN A 91 21.81 -7.91 -13.26
N LEU A 92 20.55 -7.86 -12.80
CA LEU A 92 19.45 -7.29 -13.58
C LEU A 92 19.45 -5.78 -13.51
N LYS A 93 19.26 -5.18 -14.68
CA LYS A 93 18.97 -3.75 -14.86
C LYS A 93 17.47 -3.61 -15.12
N ILE A 94 16.75 -2.97 -14.23
CA ILE A 94 15.29 -2.83 -14.35
C ILE A 94 14.94 -1.35 -14.39
N HIS A 95 14.16 -0.97 -15.40
CA HIS A 95 13.64 0.37 -15.53
C HIS A 95 12.17 0.42 -15.13
N VAL A 96 11.85 1.27 -14.15
CA VAL A 96 10.46 1.51 -13.72
C VAL A 96 9.97 2.80 -14.34
N VAL A 97 8.77 2.79 -14.85
CA VAL A 97 8.09 3.97 -15.42
C VAL A 97 6.71 4.07 -14.82
N GLY A 98 6.38 5.23 -14.29
CA GLY A 98 5.03 5.46 -13.76
C GLY A 98 4.93 6.59 -12.75
N ASP A 99 3.76 6.72 -12.15
CA ASP A 99 3.43 7.84 -11.28
C ASP A 99 4.02 7.68 -9.89
N THR A 100 4.56 8.78 -9.39
CA THR A 100 4.96 8.86 -7.97
C THR A 100 3.81 9.43 -7.15
N ILE A 101 3.44 8.71 -6.10
CA ILE A 101 2.48 9.16 -5.11
C ILE A 101 3.23 9.38 -3.79
N ILE A 102 2.94 10.48 -3.11
CA ILE A 102 3.37 10.69 -1.74
C ILE A 102 2.19 10.42 -0.82
N ASP A 103 2.29 9.34 -0.03
CA ASP A 103 1.34 9.06 1.03
C ASP A 103 1.78 9.80 2.29
N THR A 104 1.02 10.80 2.66
CA THR A 104 1.25 11.62 3.85
C THR A 104 0.30 11.20 4.96
N TYR A 105 0.84 11.04 6.16
CA TYR A 105 0.08 10.81 7.38
C TYR A 105 0.31 11.99 8.33
N THR A 106 -0.73 12.79 8.53
CA THR A 106 -0.72 13.90 9.47
C THR A 106 -1.39 13.47 10.76
N LYS A 107 -0.60 13.25 11.80
CA LYS A 107 -1.12 12.92 13.12
C LYS A 107 -1.52 14.18 13.86
N THR A 108 -2.67 14.13 14.47
CA THR A 108 -3.28 15.23 15.18
C THR A 108 -3.88 14.77 16.51
N HIS A 109 -4.23 15.74 17.36
CA HIS A 109 -4.98 15.52 18.59
C HIS A 109 -6.26 16.35 18.56
N LEU A 110 -7.40 15.76 18.92
CA LEU A 110 -8.67 16.46 18.98
C LEU A 110 -8.66 17.43 20.18
N ILE A 111 -8.86 18.71 19.90
CA ILE A 111 -8.87 19.76 20.95
C ILE A 111 -10.32 20.05 21.42
N GLY A 112 -11.30 19.65 20.63
CA GLY A 112 -12.72 19.81 20.93
C GLY A 112 -13.53 20.05 19.64
N GLY A 113 -14.84 20.03 19.78
CA GLY A 113 -15.78 20.49 18.76
C GLY A 113 -16.13 21.94 19.01
N ASN A 114 -16.26 22.75 17.97
CA ASN A 114 -16.73 24.12 18.10
C ASN A 114 -18.22 24.15 18.40
N THR A 115 -18.60 24.82 19.46
CA THR A 115 -20.02 25.06 19.81
C THR A 115 -20.76 25.93 18.77
N LYS A 116 -20.01 26.73 17.97
CA LYS A 116 -20.55 27.62 16.93
C LYS A 116 -20.73 26.95 15.58
N THR A 117 -19.92 25.95 15.23
CA THR A 117 -20.01 25.19 13.99
C THR A 117 -19.69 23.73 14.27
N PRO A 118 -20.34 22.75 13.60
CA PRO A 118 -20.06 21.33 13.80
C PRO A 118 -18.76 20.91 13.13
N THR A 119 -17.67 21.64 13.41
CA THR A 119 -16.35 21.42 12.78
C THR A 119 -15.37 20.94 13.84
N PRO A 120 -14.75 19.77 13.69
CA PRO A 120 -13.72 19.29 14.61
C PRO A 120 -12.48 20.19 14.55
N SER A 121 -11.97 20.59 15.73
CA SER A 121 -10.70 21.29 15.86
C SER A 121 -9.61 20.32 16.28
N VAL A 122 -8.52 20.28 15.53
CA VAL A 122 -7.40 19.37 15.78
C VAL A 122 -6.07 20.13 15.90
N GLN A 123 -5.23 19.70 16.82
CA GLN A 123 -3.87 20.19 16.96
C GLN A 123 -2.92 19.30 16.17
N PHE A 124 -2.11 19.88 15.29
CA PHE A 124 -1.03 19.18 14.60
C PHE A 124 -0.02 18.60 15.59
N LYS A 125 0.44 17.38 15.37
CA LYS A 125 1.50 16.72 16.14
C LYS A 125 2.71 16.42 15.28
N GLU A 126 2.54 15.63 14.25
CA GLU A 126 3.63 15.23 13.35
C GLU A 126 3.09 14.91 11.96
N LYS A 127 3.99 14.95 10.99
CA LYS A 127 3.72 14.60 9.60
C LYS A 127 4.76 13.60 9.13
N THR A 128 4.32 12.47 8.59
CA THR A 128 5.18 11.44 8.01
C THR A 128 4.81 11.24 6.55
N GLU A 129 5.81 11.13 5.69
CA GLU A 129 5.64 10.96 4.24
C GLU A 129 6.28 9.65 3.77
N TYR A 130 5.57 8.92 2.95
CA TYR A 130 6.04 7.69 2.31
C TYR A 130 5.92 7.83 0.79
N ILE A 131 6.83 7.18 0.08
CA ILE A 131 6.74 7.09 -1.37
C ILE A 131 5.86 5.90 -1.72
N GLY A 132 4.86 6.12 -2.56
CA GLY A 132 3.93 5.14 -3.11
C GLY A 132 3.99 5.09 -4.64
N GLY A 133 2.98 4.48 -5.26
CA GLY A 133 2.89 4.31 -6.72
C GLY A 133 4.12 3.59 -7.30
N ALA A 134 4.55 3.99 -8.49
CA ALA A 134 5.74 3.43 -9.13
C ALA A 134 7.04 3.68 -8.34
N GLY A 135 7.07 4.73 -7.50
CA GLY A 135 8.23 5.03 -6.67
C GLY A 135 8.56 3.94 -5.66
N ILE A 136 7.54 3.37 -4.98
CA ILE A 136 7.77 2.26 -4.04
C ILE A 136 8.16 0.97 -4.78
N VAL A 137 7.64 0.75 -5.98
CA VAL A 137 8.04 -0.39 -6.83
C VAL A 137 9.53 -0.31 -7.14
N ALA A 138 10.04 0.87 -7.53
CA ALA A 138 11.46 1.09 -7.77
C ALA A 138 12.31 0.82 -6.52
N GLN A 139 11.85 1.24 -5.33
CA GLN A 139 12.54 0.98 -4.07
C GLN A 139 12.56 -0.50 -3.69
N HIS A 140 11.45 -1.22 -3.89
CA HIS A 140 11.38 -2.67 -3.66
C HIS A 140 12.35 -3.43 -4.57
N LEU A 141 12.37 -3.12 -5.87
CA LEU A 141 13.32 -3.72 -6.80
C LEU A 141 14.76 -3.44 -6.37
N ARG A 142 15.07 -2.21 -6.03
CA ARG A 142 16.41 -1.86 -5.54
C ARG A 142 16.78 -2.63 -4.27
N SER A 143 15.84 -2.88 -3.37
CA SER A 143 16.08 -3.65 -2.14
C SER A 143 16.40 -5.12 -2.41
N THR A 144 15.92 -5.69 -3.52
CA THR A 144 16.29 -7.05 -3.96
C THR A 144 17.71 -7.13 -4.54
N GLY A 145 18.35 -5.98 -4.74
CA GLY A 145 19.72 -5.89 -5.25
C GLY A 145 19.85 -5.52 -6.73
N THR A 146 18.74 -5.32 -7.45
CA THR A 146 18.74 -4.94 -8.87
C THR A 146 19.40 -3.58 -9.08
N LYS A 147 19.92 -3.34 -10.28
CA LYS A 147 20.29 -2.01 -10.75
C LYS A 147 19.03 -1.34 -11.29
N THR A 148 18.44 -0.46 -10.47
CA THR A 148 17.13 0.13 -10.77
C THR A 148 17.27 1.56 -11.25
N SER A 149 16.60 1.89 -12.35
CA SER A 149 16.34 3.24 -12.81
C SER A 149 14.84 3.52 -12.81
N PHE A 150 14.46 4.79 -12.68
CA PHE A 150 13.07 5.20 -12.49
C PHE A 150 12.76 6.46 -13.27
N THR A 151 11.75 6.41 -14.13
CA THR A 151 11.21 7.59 -14.83
C THR A 151 9.83 7.91 -14.31
N THR A 152 9.66 9.15 -13.86
CA THR A 152 8.40 9.63 -13.28
C THR A 152 8.16 11.11 -13.58
N ILE A 153 6.91 11.53 -13.43
CA ILE A 153 6.50 12.93 -13.51
C ILE A 153 6.33 13.47 -12.11
N LEU A 154 6.82 14.67 -11.87
CA LEU A 154 6.68 15.38 -10.60
C LEU A 154 6.25 16.82 -10.87
N GLY A 155 5.52 17.40 -9.94
CA GLY A 155 5.24 18.84 -9.94
C GLY A 155 6.49 19.66 -9.61
N ASN A 156 6.39 20.97 -9.75
CA ASN A 156 7.46 21.89 -9.33
C ASN A 156 7.19 22.39 -7.90
N ASP A 157 7.29 21.50 -6.92
CA ASP A 157 6.97 21.74 -5.52
C ASP A 157 7.99 21.09 -4.58
N GLN A 158 7.83 21.29 -3.26
CA GLN A 158 8.73 20.75 -2.25
C GLN A 158 8.75 19.21 -2.19
N LEU A 159 7.63 18.57 -2.57
CA LEU A 159 7.53 17.10 -2.57
C LEU A 159 8.43 16.49 -3.64
N LYS A 160 8.61 17.17 -4.77
CA LYS A 160 9.58 16.79 -5.81
C LYS A 160 10.97 16.57 -5.22
N ASP A 161 11.46 17.52 -4.44
CA ASP A 161 12.81 17.45 -3.87
C ASP A 161 12.92 16.31 -2.85
N SER A 162 11.86 16.07 -2.07
CA SER A 162 11.77 14.92 -1.17
C SER A 162 11.86 13.59 -1.93
N VAL A 163 11.13 13.44 -3.05
CA VAL A 163 11.18 12.23 -3.90
C VAL A 163 12.58 12.02 -4.46
N ILE A 164 13.14 13.04 -5.12
CA ILE A 164 14.45 12.94 -5.76
C ILE A 164 15.52 12.54 -4.73
N ASN A 165 15.56 13.21 -3.59
CA ASN A 165 16.52 12.92 -2.53
C ASN A 165 16.38 11.49 -1.98
N ARG A 166 15.16 10.98 -1.81
CA ARG A 166 14.91 9.61 -1.35
C ARG A 166 15.36 8.57 -2.39
N MET A 167 15.11 8.81 -3.67
CA MET A 167 15.57 7.93 -4.74
C MET A 167 17.10 7.88 -4.82
N ILE A 168 17.77 9.03 -4.73
CA ILE A 168 19.25 9.12 -4.70
C ILE A 168 19.80 8.36 -3.48
N LYS A 169 19.25 8.58 -2.29
CA LYS A 169 19.64 7.86 -1.07
C LYS A 169 19.48 6.34 -1.22
N SER A 170 18.45 5.91 -1.92
CA SER A 170 18.22 4.49 -2.25
C SER A 170 19.10 3.96 -3.38
N LYS A 171 20.00 4.79 -3.93
CA LYS A 171 20.87 4.45 -5.08
C LYS A 171 20.06 4.04 -6.32
N ILE A 172 18.94 4.72 -6.57
CA ILE A 172 18.10 4.58 -7.75
C ILE A 172 18.42 5.75 -8.68
N LYS A 173 18.74 5.47 -9.94
CA LYS A 173 18.88 6.49 -10.98
C LYS A 173 17.49 7.02 -11.32
N ILE A 174 17.19 8.27 -10.98
CA ILE A 174 15.90 8.88 -11.26
C ILE A 174 15.98 9.80 -12.50
N ASN A 175 15.03 9.64 -13.41
CA ASN A 175 14.75 10.53 -14.54
C ASN A 175 13.42 11.26 -14.24
N SER A 176 13.49 12.35 -13.50
CA SER A 176 12.31 13.13 -13.14
C SER A 176 11.96 14.13 -14.25
N ILE A 177 10.72 14.06 -14.73
CA ILE A 177 10.14 15.02 -15.66
C ILE A 177 9.32 16.00 -14.84
N ILE A 178 9.72 17.27 -14.85
CA ILE A 178 9.02 18.30 -14.06
C ILE A 178 7.92 18.91 -14.92
N ASP A 179 6.69 18.81 -14.43
CA ASP A 179 5.51 19.43 -15.01
C ASP A 179 5.02 20.59 -14.13
N ASN A 180 5.17 21.82 -14.63
CA ASN A 180 4.76 23.00 -13.88
C ASN A 180 3.23 23.20 -13.86
N THR A 181 2.48 22.39 -14.61
CA THR A 181 1.01 22.54 -14.72
C THR A 181 0.25 21.69 -13.69
N ARG A 182 0.93 20.79 -13.01
CA ARG A 182 0.34 19.90 -12.02
C ARG A 182 1.17 19.80 -10.75
N PRO A 183 0.57 19.48 -9.60
CA PRO A 183 1.31 19.19 -8.37
C PRO A 183 1.92 17.78 -8.43
N THR A 184 2.94 17.53 -7.61
CA THR A 184 3.31 16.15 -7.24
C THR A 184 2.15 15.53 -6.48
N THR A 185 1.70 14.35 -6.91
CA THR A 185 0.54 13.68 -6.30
C THR A 185 0.79 13.40 -4.82
N ASN A 186 -0.07 13.95 -3.97
CA ASN A 186 -0.03 13.76 -2.53
C ASN A 186 -1.38 13.28 -2.01
N LYS A 187 -1.37 12.21 -1.21
CA LYS A 187 -2.55 11.68 -0.52
C LYS A 187 -2.33 11.83 0.97
N ASN A 188 -2.89 12.89 1.57
CA ASN A 188 -2.70 13.20 2.97
C ASN A 188 -3.86 12.67 3.81
N THR A 189 -3.59 11.71 4.68
CA THR A 189 -4.55 11.18 5.65
C THR A 189 -4.34 11.89 7.00
N ILE A 190 -5.37 12.60 7.46
CA ILE A 190 -5.41 13.22 8.77
C ILE A 190 -5.89 12.18 9.78
N ILE A 191 -5.07 11.93 10.81
CA ILE A 191 -5.34 10.92 11.84
C ILE A 191 -5.40 11.59 13.19
N THR A 192 -6.47 11.32 13.94
CA THR A 192 -6.66 11.78 15.31
C THR A 192 -6.94 10.58 16.22
N ASN A 193 -6.19 10.41 17.30
CA ASN A 193 -6.38 9.31 18.25
C ASN A 193 -6.58 7.94 17.56
N GLU A 194 -5.74 7.65 16.56
CA GLU A 194 -5.78 6.43 15.74
C GLU A 194 -6.99 6.33 14.77
N TYR A 195 -7.86 7.32 14.74
CA TYR A 195 -8.99 7.40 13.82
C TYR A 195 -8.63 8.24 12.59
N LYS A 196 -8.91 7.74 11.39
CA LYS A 196 -8.78 8.52 10.14
C LYS A 196 -9.93 9.52 10.06
N LEU A 197 -9.62 10.78 10.31
CA LEU A 197 -10.61 11.84 10.34
C LEU A 197 -11.00 12.31 8.95
N LEU A 198 -10.00 12.50 8.09
CA LEU A 198 -10.15 13.11 6.77
C LEU A 198 -9.01 12.68 5.87
N LYS A 199 -9.27 12.63 4.57
CA LYS A 199 -8.25 12.45 3.54
C LYS A 199 -8.27 13.65 2.59
N ILE A 200 -7.10 14.26 2.37
CA ILE A 200 -6.92 15.39 1.47
C ILE A 200 -6.02 14.91 0.33
N ASP A 201 -6.56 14.82 -0.88
CA ASP A 201 -5.81 14.43 -2.06
C ASP A 201 -5.48 15.68 -2.88
N THR A 202 -4.18 15.90 -3.12
CA THR A 202 -3.65 16.94 -4.00
C THR A 202 -3.12 16.24 -5.24
N LEU A 203 -3.84 16.32 -6.34
CA LEU A 203 -3.51 15.64 -7.58
C LEU A 203 -4.16 16.34 -8.78
N ASP A 204 -3.69 16.00 -9.97
CA ASP A 204 -4.32 16.37 -11.24
C ASP A 204 -4.57 15.09 -12.06
N ASN A 205 -5.85 14.81 -12.32
CA ASN A 205 -6.28 13.63 -13.10
C ASN A 205 -6.36 13.90 -14.62
N GLN A 206 -5.93 15.09 -15.08
CA GLN A 206 -5.93 15.36 -16.50
C GLN A 206 -4.84 14.56 -17.23
N PRO A 207 -5.08 14.14 -18.47
CA PRO A 207 -4.06 13.49 -19.27
C PRO A 207 -2.77 14.31 -19.34
N ILE A 208 -1.65 13.63 -19.35
CA ILE A 208 -0.33 14.27 -19.52
C ILE A 208 -0.19 14.79 -20.95
N SER A 209 0.54 15.90 -21.12
CA SER A 209 0.74 16.52 -22.42
C SER A 209 1.59 15.65 -23.35
N GLU A 210 1.37 15.79 -24.67
CA GLU A 210 2.16 15.12 -25.71
C GLU A 210 3.68 15.40 -25.57
N LYS A 211 4.04 16.57 -25.08
CA LYS A 211 5.45 16.92 -24.78
C LYS A 211 6.03 15.98 -23.72
N ILE A 212 5.30 15.75 -22.64
CA ILE A 212 5.71 14.87 -21.53
C ILE A 212 5.79 13.42 -22.03
N ILE A 213 4.80 12.95 -22.79
CA ILE A 213 4.79 11.61 -23.39
C ILE A 213 6.06 11.40 -24.24
N ARG A 214 6.43 12.39 -25.04
CA ARG A 214 7.66 12.33 -25.85
C ARG A 214 8.92 12.23 -24.99
N LEU A 215 8.99 12.97 -23.88
CA LEU A 215 10.12 12.89 -22.94
C LEU A 215 10.21 11.53 -22.28
N ILE A 216 9.08 10.96 -21.81
CA ILE A 216 9.04 9.60 -21.25
C ILE A 216 9.57 8.60 -22.29
N LYS A 217 9.06 8.64 -23.51
CA LYS A 217 9.52 7.75 -24.60
C LYS A 217 11.03 7.90 -24.89
N GLN A 218 11.57 9.11 -24.80
CA GLN A 218 13.00 9.35 -24.96
C GLN A 218 13.82 8.71 -23.85
N PHE A 219 13.39 8.85 -22.56
CA PHE A 219 14.06 8.21 -21.44
C PHE A 219 14.02 6.68 -21.56
N ILE A 220 12.86 6.10 -21.91
CA ILE A 220 12.70 4.67 -22.12
C ILE A 220 13.67 4.16 -23.21
N LYS A 221 13.78 4.87 -24.34
CA LYS A 221 14.67 4.48 -25.45
C LYS A 221 16.14 4.59 -25.11
N LYS A 222 16.54 5.50 -24.22
CA LYS A 222 17.93 5.71 -23.81
C LYS A 222 18.39 4.79 -22.70
N GLU A 223 17.46 4.15 -21.99
CA GLU A 223 17.79 3.34 -20.84
C GLU A 223 18.10 1.90 -21.28
N GLU A 224 19.35 1.48 -21.04
CA GLU A 224 19.76 0.10 -21.24
C GLU A 224 19.28 -0.75 -20.04
N CYS A 225 18.26 -1.55 -20.25
CA CYS A 225 17.68 -2.40 -19.21
C CYS A 225 17.28 -3.77 -19.73
N ASP A 226 17.26 -4.76 -18.84
CA ASP A 226 16.81 -6.12 -19.14
C ASP A 226 15.28 -6.22 -19.12
N ALA A 227 14.62 -5.35 -18.35
CA ALA A 227 13.16 -5.31 -18.25
C ALA A 227 12.66 -3.90 -17.93
N ILE A 228 11.44 -3.59 -18.40
CA ILE A 228 10.70 -2.37 -18.08
C ILE A 228 9.44 -2.74 -17.33
N ILE A 229 9.17 -2.03 -16.23
CA ILE A 229 7.96 -2.17 -15.44
C ILE A 229 7.18 -0.86 -15.53
N PHE A 230 5.99 -0.92 -16.10
CA PHE A 230 5.02 0.15 -16.03
C PHE A 230 4.15 -0.05 -14.80
N SER A 231 4.09 0.95 -13.94
CA SER A 231 3.30 0.91 -12.71
C SER A 231 2.47 2.17 -12.59
N ASP A 232 1.20 2.00 -12.34
CA ASP A 232 0.21 3.04 -12.07
C ASP A 232 -0.02 3.15 -10.55
#